data_e82eb652cc553423ef773e53e686672b
#
_entry.id   e82eb652cc553423ef773e53e686672b
#
_cell.length_a   1.000
_cell.length_b   1.000
_cell.length_c   1.000
_cell.angle_alpha   90.00
_cell.angle_beta   90.00
_cell.angle_gamma   90.00
#
_symmetry.space_group_name_H-M   'P 1'
#
loop_
_entity.id
_entity.type
_entity.pdbx_description
1 polymer ?
#
loop_
_entity_poly.entity_id
_entity_poly.type
_entity_poly.pdbx_seq_one_letter_code
_entity_poly.pdbx_strand_id
1 'polypeptide(L)'
;MISLQRALATALWIAASPVWAPAQAQSAPEKSAGQKSTGKHYVLPANKDTTQWGWLDPTEKPKLVVDSGDTISIETLRHSMDEIKPGASMEEIVKLRLANPGGGPHSVTGPIYVNGAEPGDTMEIRIKRIVMKESGFNFNLPGKQFPTVGLLASEFPEGHVQYFKLDTRTMTAEFKPGIILPLKPFPGTIAVGPDPNEPKEKAGPPIHDAKGRTSTLRPWKNGSNMDVNELQEGSTLYLPVFQKGGLIWTGDSHCLQGNGEVNLTALECSYKEIEIQPIVRKDLHIDWPRAETSAHWIFMGFDEDLGEAMKIAVRETVNFLAQQSTVPMSREEAYSLTSMVGDCRVSQVVDIRKGVHCMIPKSIFPNK
;
A
#
# COMPACT_ATOMS: atom_id res chain seq x y z
N MET A 1 18.61 48.60 56.92
CA MET A 1 20.02 48.40 56.61
C MET A 1 20.41 46.98 56.93
N ILE A 2 20.33 46.04 55.99
CA ILE A 2 21.03 44.77 56.05
C ILE A 2 21.20 44.35 54.58
N SER A 3 22.44 44.30 54.11
CA SER A 3 22.86 43.87 52.78
C SER A 3 22.96 42.36 52.73
N LEU A 4 22.34 41.71 51.71
CA LEU A 4 22.60 40.32 51.39
C LEU A 4 23.39 40.26 50.07
N GLN A 5 24.65 39.89 50.19
CA GLN A 5 25.49 39.46 49.08
C GLN A 5 25.08 38.05 48.63
N ARG A 6 24.76 37.89 47.33
CA ARG A 6 24.63 36.57 46.70
C ARG A 6 25.93 36.23 45.98
N ALA A 7 26.55 35.14 46.44
CA ALA A 7 27.67 34.53 45.76
C ALA A 7 27.20 33.76 44.52
N LEU A 8 27.75 34.05 43.36
CA LEU A 8 27.61 33.23 42.16
C LEU A 8 28.65 32.09 42.19
N ALA A 9 28.17 30.85 42.22
CA ALA A 9 29.00 29.69 42.00
C ALA A 9 28.95 29.33 40.48
N THR A 10 30.05 29.55 39.78
CA THR A 10 30.25 29.13 38.39
C THR A 10 30.67 27.67 38.39
N ALA A 11 29.76 26.75 37.98
CA ALA A 11 30.13 25.36 37.72
C ALA A 11 30.65 25.22 36.27
N LEU A 12 31.93 24.92 36.12
CA LEU A 12 32.51 24.51 34.83
C LEU A 12 32.08 23.07 34.53
N TRP A 13 31.29 22.93 33.48
CA TRP A 13 31.05 21.62 32.88
C TRP A 13 32.09 21.35 31.77
N ILE A 14 33.01 20.40 32.04
CA ILE A 14 33.90 19.87 31.02
C ILE A 14 33.09 18.85 30.20
N ALA A 15 32.70 19.23 28.99
CA ALA A 15 32.08 18.33 28.03
C ALA A 15 33.16 17.43 27.42
N ALA A 16 33.16 16.14 27.78
CA ALA A 16 33.91 15.13 27.07
C ALA A 16 33.20 14.81 25.76
N SER A 17 33.77 15.20 24.63
CA SER A 17 33.29 14.81 23.32
C SER A 17 33.60 13.35 23.05
N PRO A 18 32.65 12.49 22.66
CA PRO A 18 32.96 11.15 22.19
C PRO A 18 33.63 11.25 20.81
N VAL A 19 34.81 10.67 20.72
CA VAL A 19 35.51 10.45 19.43
C VAL A 19 34.74 9.37 18.68
N TRP A 20 34.04 9.78 17.64
CA TRP A 20 33.43 8.83 16.71
C TRP A 20 34.49 8.30 15.75
N ALA A 21 34.70 6.99 15.78
CA ALA A 21 35.47 6.31 14.74
C ALA A 21 34.71 6.39 13.40
N PRO A 22 35.40 6.64 12.26
CA PRO A 22 34.72 6.66 10.97
C PRO A 22 34.19 5.27 10.62
N ALA A 23 32.89 5.17 10.38
CA ALA A 23 32.29 3.97 9.83
C ALA A 23 32.89 3.70 8.44
N GLN A 24 33.36 2.47 8.24
CA GLN A 24 33.84 2.03 6.93
C GLN A 24 32.72 2.16 5.90
N ALA A 25 32.94 2.93 4.85
CA ALA A 25 32.06 3.03 3.70
C ALA A 25 31.95 1.65 3.05
N GLN A 26 30.77 1.02 3.18
CA GLN A 26 30.43 -0.13 2.36
C GLN A 26 30.26 0.35 0.91
N SER A 27 31.05 -0.23 0.00
CA SER A 27 30.96 0.01 -1.43
C SER A 27 29.53 -0.25 -1.93
N ALA A 28 29.01 0.66 -2.76
CA ALA A 28 27.73 0.49 -3.42
C ALA A 28 27.69 -0.85 -4.18
N PRO A 29 26.57 -1.59 -4.14
CA PRO A 29 26.46 -2.81 -4.92
C PRO A 29 26.55 -2.48 -6.41
N GLU A 30 27.46 -3.16 -7.11
CA GLU A 30 27.54 -3.14 -8.58
C GLU A 30 26.18 -3.45 -9.17
N LYS A 31 25.80 -2.73 -10.23
CA LYS A 31 24.63 -3.05 -11.03
C LYS A 31 24.65 -4.53 -11.39
N SER A 32 23.73 -5.29 -10.88
CA SER A 32 23.44 -6.63 -11.36
C SER A 32 23.18 -6.51 -12.85
N ALA A 33 24.16 -6.95 -13.65
CA ALA A 33 24.03 -7.07 -15.08
C ALA A 33 22.76 -7.83 -15.39
N GLY A 34 21.91 -7.28 -16.24
CA GLY A 34 20.59 -7.77 -16.54
C GLY A 34 20.57 -9.29 -16.77
N GLN A 35 20.28 -10.01 -15.71
CA GLN A 35 19.99 -11.43 -15.76
C GLN A 35 18.70 -11.53 -16.58
N LYS A 36 18.79 -12.02 -17.83
CA LYS A 36 17.61 -12.41 -18.61
C LYS A 36 16.81 -13.32 -17.70
N SER A 37 15.64 -12.85 -17.24
CA SER A 37 14.72 -13.66 -16.45
C SER A 37 14.37 -14.89 -17.30
N THR A 38 14.91 -16.03 -16.93
CA THR A 38 14.48 -17.35 -17.40
C THR A 38 13.36 -17.88 -16.50
N GLY A 39 12.70 -16.98 -15.76
CA GLY A 39 11.64 -17.31 -14.81
C GLY A 39 10.46 -17.99 -15.52
N LYS A 40 9.87 -18.94 -14.85
CA LYS A 40 8.64 -19.60 -15.30
C LYS A 40 7.49 -18.61 -15.26
N HIS A 41 6.46 -18.88 -16.06
CA HIS A 41 5.19 -18.16 -15.99
C HIS A 41 4.10 -19.06 -15.42
N TYR A 42 3.33 -18.51 -14.48
CA TYR A 42 2.23 -19.20 -13.82
C TYR A 42 0.93 -18.42 -14.01
N VAL A 43 -0.19 -19.11 -13.90
CA VAL A 43 -1.53 -18.52 -13.90
C VAL A 43 -2.24 -18.93 -12.62
N LEU A 44 -2.78 -17.96 -11.89
CA LEU A 44 -3.58 -18.18 -10.68
C LEU A 44 -4.99 -17.60 -10.89
N PRO A 45 -5.99 -18.45 -11.17
CA PRO A 45 -7.37 -18.01 -11.33
C PRO A 45 -7.96 -17.57 -10.00
N ALA A 46 -8.92 -16.62 -10.03
CA ALA A 46 -9.66 -16.22 -8.84
C ALA A 46 -10.97 -17.00 -8.71
N ASN A 47 -11.10 -17.76 -7.65
CA ASN A 47 -12.29 -18.52 -7.30
C ASN A 47 -12.33 -18.76 -5.78
N LYS A 48 -13.35 -19.46 -5.28
CA LYS A 48 -13.53 -19.73 -3.84
C LYS A 48 -12.37 -20.49 -3.19
N ASP A 49 -11.55 -21.20 -3.97
CA ASP A 49 -10.45 -22.02 -3.44
C ASP A 49 -9.11 -21.24 -3.45
N THR A 50 -9.02 -20.18 -4.23
CA THR A 50 -7.81 -19.35 -4.41
C THR A 50 -7.94 -17.92 -3.90
N THR A 51 -9.13 -17.53 -3.45
CA THR A 51 -9.43 -16.15 -3.02
C THR A 51 -9.97 -16.15 -1.59
N GLN A 52 -9.45 -15.26 -0.77
CA GLN A 52 -9.92 -15.04 0.61
C GLN A 52 -10.82 -13.80 0.64
N TRP A 53 -11.85 -13.81 1.47
CA TRP A 53 -12.76 -12.67 1.63
C TRP A 53 -12.49 -11.91 2.94
N GLY A 54 -11.94 -10.73 2.82
CA GLY A 54 -11.79 -9.75 3.89
C GLY A 54 -10.72 -10.06 4.92
N TRP A 55 -9.98 -11.16 4.76
CA TRP A 55 -8.95 -11.61 5.67
C TRP A 55 -7.72 -12.07 4.91
N LEU A 56 -6.54 -11.77 5.43
CA LEU A 56 -5.28 -12.40 5.08
C LEU A 56 -5.03 -13.52 6.08
N ASP A 57 -5.12 -14.78 5.66
CA ASP A 57 -4.87 -15.95 6.50
C ASP A 57 -3.49 -16.56 6.18
N PRO A 58 -2.46 -16.26 6.98
CA PRO A 58 -1.11 -16.78 6.72
C PRO A 58 -0.97 -18.27 7.05
N THR A 59 -1.96 -18.86 7.72
CA THR A 59 -1.94 -20.29 8.07
C THR A 59 -2.51 -21.17 6.95
N GLU A 60 -3.17 -20.57 5.97
CA GLU A 60 -3.72 -21.31 4.85
C GLU A 60 -2.61 -21.80 3.91
N LYS A 61 -2.80 -23.02 3.39
CA LYS A 61 -1.85 -23.58 2.43
C LYS A 61 -1.71 -22.65 1.22
N PRO A 62 -0.47 -22.32 0.80
CA PRO A 62 -0.25 -21.52 -0.40
C PRO A 62 -0.99 -22.08 -1.62
N LYS A 63 -1.63 -21.18 -2.37
CA LYS A 63 -2.34 -21.53 -3.62
C LYS A 63 -1.38 -21.73 -4.77
N LEU A 64 -0.20 -21.14 -4.67
CA LEU A 64 0.87 -21.24 -5.63
C LEU A 64 2.22 -21.15 -4.89
N VAL A 65 3.23 -21.88 -5.39
CA VAL A 65 4.62 -21.77 -4.94
C VAL A 65 5.48 -21.42 -6.15
N VAL A 66 6.26 -20.37 -6.06
CA VAL A 66 7.09 -19.85 -7.15
C VAL A 66 8.51 -19.56 -6.68
N ASP A 67 9.43 -19.43 -7.62
CA ASP A 67 10.79 -18.97 -7.37
C ASP A 67 10.89 -17.44 -7.56
N SER A 68 11.85 -16.81 -6.88
CA SER A 68 12.16 -15.40 -7.07
C SER A 68 12.50 -15.10 -8.54
N GLY A 69 11.79 -14.17 -9.15
CA GLY A 69 11.93 -13.79 -10.57
C GLY A 69 10.97 -14.49 -11.53
N ASP A 70 10.18 -15.46 -11.07
CA ASP A 70 9.05 -16.00 -11.84
C ASP A 70 7.98 -14.92 -12.08
N THR A 71 7.15 -15.12 -13.10
CA THR A 71 6.00 -14.25 -13.41
C THR A 71 4.69 -14.96 -13.12
N ILE A 72 3.70 -14.21 -12.65
CA ILE A 72 2.40 -14.77 -12.27
C ILE A 72 1.30 -13.87 -12.85
N SER A 73 0.45 -14.42 -13.69
CA SER A 73 -0.83 -13.81 -14.09
C SER A 73 -1.90 -14.19 -13.08
N ILE A 74 -2.41 -13.23 -12.36
CA ILE A 74 -3.40 -13.42 -11.29
C ILE A 74 -4.72 -12.83 -11.74
N GLU A 75 -5.80 -13.60 -11.67
CA GLU A 75 -7.15 -13.10 -11.81
C GLU A 75 -7.66 -12.54 -10.47
N THR A 76 -8.56 -11.54 -10.47
CA THR A 76 -9.17 -11.00 -9.27
C THR A 76 -10.69 -11.04 -9.33
N LEU A 77 -11.33 -11.01 -8.13
CA LEU A 77 -12.76 -10.84 -7.96
C LEU A 77 -13.05 -9.44 -7.40
N ARG A 78 -14.25 -8.90 -7.67
CA ARG A 78 -14.75 -7.70 -7.02
C ARG A 78 -15.03 -7.96 -5.54
N HIS A 79 -15.37 -6.94 -4.80
CA HIS A 79 -15.75 -7.02 -3.39
C HIS A 79 -16.71 -8.17 -3.10
N SER A 80 -16.63 -8.71 -1.87
CA SER A 80 -17.54 -9.73 -1.34
C SER A 80 -17.63 -10.98 -2.25
N MET A 81 -16.48 -11.46 -2.74
CA MET A 81 -16.37 -12.64 -3.62
C MET A 81 -17.18 -12.52 -4.91
N ASP A 82 -17.22 -11.31 -5.48
CA ASP A 82 -18.00 -10.97 -6.68
C ASP A 82 -19.53 -11.09 -6.50
N GLU A 83 -20.01 -11.05 -5.25
CA GLU A 83 -21.45 -11.15 -4.96
C GLU A 83 -22.23 -9.84 -5.19
N ILE A 84 -21.54 -8.69 -5.26
CA ILE A 84 -22.18 -7.43 -5.67
C ILE A 84 -22.38 -7.46 -7.19
N LYS A 85 -23.56 -7.92 -7.59
CA LYS A 85 -23.92 -8.04 -9.02
C LYS A 85 -24.34 -6.67 -9.58
N PRO A 86 -24.19 -6.43 -10.89
CA PRO A 86 -24.74 -5.22 -11.53
C PRO A 86 -26.23 -5.07 -11.23
N GLY A 87 -26.62 -3.92 -10.69
CA GLY A 87 -28.00 -3.64 -10.29
C GLY A 87 -28.37 -4.05 -8.87
N ALA A 88 -27.43 -4.60 -8.07
CA ALA A 88 -27.67 -4.86 -6.65
C ALA A 88 -28.09 -3.57 -5.92
N SER A 89 -29.09 -3.69 -5.06
CA SER A 89 -29.56 -2.58 -4.23
C SER A 89 -28.59 -2.25 -3.10
N MET A 90 -28.73 -1.06 -2.51
CA MET A 90 -27.96 -0.68 -1.31
C MET A 90 -28.22 -1.64 -0.14
N GLU A 91 -29.46 -2.16 0.00
CA GLU A 91 -29.80 -3.13 1.04
C GLU A 91 -29.01 -4.45 0.88
N GLU A 92 -28.87 -4.95 -0.35
CA GLU A 92 -28.07 -6.15 -0.65
C GLU A 92 -26.58 -5.90 -0.38
N ILE A 93 -26.05 -4.72 -0.72
CA ILE A 93 -24.66 -4.34 -0.42
C ILE A 93 -24.43 -4.31 1.10
N VAL A 94 -25.34 -3.69 1.86
CA VAL A 94 -25.27 -3.64 3.34
C VAL A 94 -25.31 -5.05 3.93
N LYS A 95 -26.19 -5.92 3.42
CA LYS A 95 -26.26 -7.31 3.86
C LYS A 95 -24.93 -8.05 3.65
N LEU A 96 -24.31 -7.89 2.49
CA LEU A 96 -22.98 -8.46 2.20
C LEU A 96 -21.93 -7.88 3.13
N ARG A 97 -21.93 -6.56 3.36
CA ARG A 97 -20.99 -5.91 4.29
C ARG A 97 -21.07 -6.45 5.71
N LEU A 98 -22.25 -6.80 6.17
CA LEU A 98 -22.52 -7.36 7.51
C LEU A 98 -22.28 -8.87 7.59
N ALA A 99 -22.18 -9.58 6.48
CA ALA A 99 -22.00 -11.03 6.44
C ALA A 99 -20.60 -11.50 6.87
N ASN A 100 -19.59 -10.60 6.84
CA ASN A 100 -18.22 -10.90 7.20
C ASN A 100 -17.72 -9.92 8.27
N PRO A 101 -18.18 -10.01 9.52
CA PRO A 101 -17.87 -9.04 10.57
C PRO A 101 -16.38 -9.04 10.90
N GLY A 102 -15.78 -7.83 10.96
CA GLY A 102 -14.35 -7.61 11.22
C GLY A 102 -13.46 -7.77 9.99
N GLY A 103 -13.86 -8.55 9.00
CA GLY A 103 -13.20 -8.63 7.71
C GLY A 103 -13.50 -7.42 6.82
N GLY A 104 -12.63 -7.15 5.85
CA GLY A 104 -12.88 -6.17 4.79
C GLY A 104 -13.90 -6.67 3.76
N PRO A 105 -14.34 -5.81 2.84
CA PRO A 105 -15.13 -6.22 1.68
C PRO A 105 -14.28 -6.93 0.62
N HIS A 106 -12.96 -6.78 0.70
CA HIS A 106 -12.01 -7.10 -0.35
C HIS A 106 -11.90 -8.61 -0.59
N SER A 107 -11.87 -8.99 -1.85
CA SER A 107 -11.59 -10.36 -2.31
C SER A 107 -10.13 -10.40 -2.76
N VAL A 108 -9.28 -11.11 -2.03
CA VAL A 108 -7.83 -11.14 -2.27
C VAL A 108 -7.37 -12.53 -2.69
N THR A 109 -6.78 -12.63 -3.90
CA THR A 109 -6.26 -13.88 -4.47
C THR A 109 -4.88 -14.18 -3.92
N GLY A 110 -4.68 -15.36 -3.37
CA GLY A 110 -3.48 -15.83 -2.67
C GLY A 110 -3.82 -16.80 -1.54
N PRO A 111 -2.87 -17.16 -0.64
CA PRO A 111 -1.47 -16.70 -0.62
C PRO A 111 -0.58 -17.37 -1.68
N ILE A 112 0.40 -16.60 -2.18
CA ILE A 112 1.45 -17.09 -3.07
C ILE A 112 2.75 -17.15 -2.28
N TYR A 113 3.35 -18.31 -2.21
CA TYR A 113 4.62 -18.54 -1.52
C TYR A 113 5.79 -18.34 -2.48
N VAL A 114 6.75 -17.49 -2.12
CA VAL A 114 7.97 -17.25 -2.89
C VAL A 114 9.15 -17.96 -2.22
N ASN A 115 9.73 -18.94 -2.89
CA ASN A 115 10.87 -19.70 -2.39
C ASN A 115 12.03 -18.79 -2.00
N GLY A 116 12.62 -19.03 -0.83
CA GLY A 116 13.78 -18.32 -0.32
C GLY A 116 13.47 -16.98 0.36
N ALA A 117 12.23 -16.49 0.37
CA ALA A 117 11.84 -15.32 1.15
C ALA A 117 11.79 -15.64 2.65
N GLU A 118 12.50 -14.87 3.45
CA GLU A 118 12.59 -15.02 4.91
C GLU A 118 12.26 -13.68 5.60
N PRO A 119 11.80 -13.70 6.86
CA PRO A 119 11.60 -12.48 7.63
C PRO A 119 12.84 -11.59 7.65
N GLY A 120 12.65 -10.28 7.40
CA GLY A 120 13.72 -9.29 7.29
C GLY A 120 14.20 -9.03 5.86
N ASP A 121 13.82 -9.86 4.88
CA ASP A 121 14.03 -9.57 3.46
C ASP A 121 13.08 -8.46 2.99
N THR A 122 13.29 -7.96 1.79
CA THR A 122 12.31 -7.13 1.07
C THR A 122 11.76 -7.89 -0.13
N MET A 123 10.44 -7.90 -0.28
CA MET A 123 9.76 -8.40 -1.47
C MET A 123 9.63 -7.24 -2.48
N GLU A 124 10.36 -7.32 -3.59
CA GLU A 124 10.18 -6.45 -4.76
C GLU A 124 9.11 -7.07 -5.66
N ILE A 125 8.02 -6.34 -5.91
CA ILE A 125 6.90 -6.80 -6.74
C ILE A 125 6.78 -5.86 -7.93
N ARG A 126 7.15 -6.33 -9.13
CA ARG A 126 6.99 -5.58 -10.38
C ARG A 126 5.61 -5.83 -10.93
N ILE A 127 4.82 -4.78 -11.12
CA ILE A 127 3.50 -4.84 -11.79
C ILE A 127 3.74 -4.67 -13.28
N LYS A 128 3.62 -5.76 -14.03
CA LYS A 128 4.02 -5.80 -15.44
C LYS A 128 2.88 -5.53 -16.39
N ARG A 129 1.66 -5.91 -16.02
CA ARG A 129 0.48 -5.78 -16.85
C ARG A 129 -0.79 -5.80 -16.01
N ILE A 130 -1.81 -5.03 -16.41
CA ILE A 130 -3.14 -5.05 -15.83
C ILE A 130 -4.18 -5.08 -16.94
N VAL A 131 -5.06 -6.10 -16.93
CA VAL A 131 -6.16 -6.26 -17.88
C VAL A 131 -7.49 -6.28 -17.13
N MET A 132 -8.25 -5.19 -17.21
CA MET A 132 -9.54 -5.04 -16.54
C MET A 132 -10.64 -5.91 -17.16
N LYS A 133 -11.65 -6.28 -16.35
CA LYS A 133 -12.98 -6.69 -16.83
C LYS A 133 -13.82 -5.44 -17.15
N GLU A 134 -14.97 -5.63 -17.80
CA GLU A 134 -15.74 -4.55 -18.45
C GLU A 134 -16.82 -3.92 -17.56
N SER A 135 -16.80 -4.18 -16.26
CA SER A 135 -17.81 -3.66 -15.32
C SER A 135 -17.20 -3.25 -13.99
N GLY A 136 -17.74 -2.20 -13.42
CA GLY A 136 -17.35 -1.70 -12.10
C GLY A 136 -18.52 -1.05 -11.39
N PHE A 137 -18.28 -0.62 -10.15
CA PHE A 137 -19.20 0.15 -9.36
C PHE A 137 -18.47 1.11 -8.43
N ASN A 138 -19.17 2.12 -7.95
CA ASN A 138 -18.77 2.93 -6.80
C ASN A 138 -19.97 3.02 -5.86
N PHE A 139 -19.73 2.98 -4.55
CA PHE A 139 -20.80 3.23 -3.57
C PHE A 139 -20.26 3.92 -2.32
N ASN A 140 -21.14 4.58 -1.60
CA ASN A 140 -21.00 4.91 -0.19
C ASN A 140 -22.11 4.23 0.60
N LEU A 141 -21.78 3.70 1.78
CA LEU A 141 -22.77 3.06 2.66
C LEU A 141 -23.72 4.09 3.27
N PRO A 142 -24.95 3.66 3.70
CA PRO A 142 -25.90 4.56 4.36
C PRO A 142 -25.34 5.16 5.64
N GLY A 143 -25.11 6.47 5.65
CA GLY A 143 -24.53 7.17 6.79
C GLY A 143 -25.35 7.12 8.06
N LYS A 144 -26.69 6.92 7.97
CA LYS A 144 -27.54 6.66 9.13
C LYS A 144 -27.18 5.37 9.86
N GLN A 145 -26.62 4.38 9.19
CA GLN A 145 -26.20 3.10 9.75
C GLN A 145 -24.69 3.03 9.96
N PHE A 146 -23.92 3.70 9.11
CA PHE A 146 -22.43 3.70 9.08
C PHE A 146 -21.88 5.12 9.10
N PRO A 147 -22.09 5.92 10.17
CA PRO A 147 -21.81 7.36 10.17
C PRO A 147 -20.33 7.74 10.09
N THR A 148 -19.42 6.75 10.29
CA THR A 148 -17.97 6.94 10.27
C THR A 148 -17.27 6.20 9.12
N VAL A 149 -18.04 5.60 8.20
CA VAL A 149 -17.52 4.81 7.08
C VAL A 149 -17.67 5.62 5.79
N GLY A 150 -16.65 6.37 5.46
CA GLY A 150 -16.61 7.45 4.47
C GLY A 150 -16.36 8.80 5.12
N LEU A 151 -15.67 9.72 4.45
CA LEU A 151 -15.25 11.01 5.03
C LEU A 151 -16.44 11.90 5.43
N LEU A 152 -17.48 11.93 4.61
CA LEU A 152 -18.72 12.70 4.84
C LEU A 152 -19.93 11.78 5.02
N ALA A 153 -19.75 10.56 5.54
CA ALA A 153 -20.79 9.54 5.59
C ALA A 153 -22.09 10.04 6.23
N SER A 154 -22.03 10.80 7.33
CA SER A 154 -23.21 11.34 8.04
C SER A 154 -24.06 12.30 7.20
N GLU A 155 -23.49 12.91 6.14
CA GLU A 155 -24.21 13.81 5.23
C GLU A 155 -24.98 13.05 4.14
N PHE A 156 -24.73 11.75 3.98
CA PHE A 156 -25.36 10.86 2.99
C PHE A 156 -26.12 9.72 3.67
N PRO A 157 -27.27 10.00 4.31
CA PRO A 157 -27.95 9.06 5.21
C PRO A 157 -28.42 7.77 4.54
N GLU A 158 -28.77 7.81 3.23
CA GLU A 158 -29.30 6.64 2.51
C GLU A 158 -28.21 5.84 1.77
N GLY A 159 -27.00 6.40 1.66
CA GLY A 159 -25.98 5.84 0.79
C GLY A 159 -26.31 6.01 -0.69
N HIS A 160 -25.38 5.57 -1.55
CA HIS A 160 -25.58 5.60 -2.99
C HIS A 160 -24.74 4.52 -3.65
N VAL A 161 -25.24 3.91 -4.72
CA VAL A 161 -24.48 3.00 -5.58
C VAL A 161 -24.66 3.37 -7.04
N GLN A 162 -23.57 3.35 -7.78
CA GLN A 162 -23.57 3.56 -9.23
C GLN A 162 -22.78 2.44 -9.90
N TYR A 163 -23.33 1.87 -10.97
CA TYR A 163 -22.71 0.83 -11.78
C TYR A 163 -22.19 1.41 -13.08
N PHE A 164 -21.06 0.90 -13.54
CA PHE A 164 -20.35 1.39 -14.71
C PHE A 164 -20.09 0.25 -15.71
N LYS A 165 -20.27 0.55 -16.98
CA LYS A 165 -19.67 -0.20 -18.07
C LYS A 165 -18.33 0.44 -18.39
N LEU A 166 -17.26 -0.35 -18.38
CA LEU A 166 -15.90 0.10 -18.65
C LEU A 166 -15.55 -0.20 -20.11
N ASP A 167 -15.17 0.84 -20.87
CA ASP A 167 -14.59 0.63 -22.20
C ASP A 167 -13.09 0.39 -22.05
N THR A 168 -12.71 -0.88 -22.06
CA THR A 168 -11.30 -1.31 -21.93
C THR A 168 -10.47 -1.02 -23.17
N ARG A 169 -11.09 -0.67 -24.30
CA ARG A 169 -10.39 -0.29 -25.52
C ARG A 169 -9.97 1.18 -25.51
N THR A 170 -10.86 2.06 -25.08
CA THR A 170 -10.59 3.50 -24.95
C THR A 170 -10.07 3.90 -23.58
N MET A 171 -10.06 2.95 -22.62
CA MET A 171 -9.71 3.18 -21.22
C MET A 171 -10.55 4.30 -20.60
N THR A 172 -11.89 4.21 -20.77
CA THR A 172 -12.84 5.21 -20.27
C THR A 172 -14.10 4.59 -19.67
N ALA A 173 -14.77 5.35 -18.82
CA ALA A 173 -16.13 5.08 -18.35
C ALA A 173 -16.94 6.38 -18.35
N GLU A 174 -18.24 6.31 -18.64
CA GLU A 174 -19.12 7.46 -18.54
C GLU A 174 -19.75 7.52 -17.13
N PHE A 175 -19.51 8.62 -16.43
CA PHE A 175 -20.12 8.86 -15.11
C PHE A 175 -21.57 9.31 -15.23
N LYS A 176 -21.81 10.26 -16.10
CA LYS A 176 -23.12 10.78 -16.56
C LYS A 176 -22.94 11.26 -17.99
N PRO A 177 -24.04 11.48 -18.75
CA PRO A 177 -23.94 11.98 -20.12
C PRO A 177 -23.02 13.19 -20.24
N GLY A 178 -21.92 13.01 -20.97
CA GLY A 178 -20.88 14.03 -21.18
C GLY A 178 -19.77 14.10 -20.14
N ILE A 179 -19.81 13.31 -19.05
CA ILE A 179 -18.72 13.23 -18.06
C ILE A 179 -17.98 11.92 -18.26
N ILE A 180 -16.84 11.98 -18.93
CA ILE A 180 -16.01 10.81 -19.27
C ILE A 180 -14.82 10.71 -18.31
N LEU A 181 -14.72 9.58 -17.62
CA LEU A 181 -13.65 9.26 -16.68
C LEU A 181 -12.53 8.52 -17.40
N PRO A 182 -11.26 8.96 -17.33
CA PRO A 182 -10.12 8.21 -17.83
C PRO A 182 -9.77 7.09 -16.83
N LEU A 183 -9.78 5.83 -17.27
CA LEU A 183 -9.43 4.70 -16.41
C LEU A 183 -7.92 4.57 -16.24
N LYS A 184 -7.49 4.30 -14.99
CA LYS A 184 -6.10 4.12 -14.57
C LYS A 184 -6.05 2.99 -13.55
N PRO A 185 -6.01 1.72 -14.01
CA PRO A 185 -6.13 0.57 -13.12
C PRO A 185 -4.88 0.37 -12.25
N PHE A 186 -5.13 0.01 -10.99
CA PHE A 186 -4.10 -0.36 -10.02
C PHE A 186 -4.72 -1.25 -8.92
N PRO A 187 -3.95 -2.15 -8.25
CA PRO A 187 -4.44 -2.90 -7.11
C PRO A 187 -4.53 -1.98 -5.87
N GLY A 188 -5.72 -1.77 -5.31
CA GLY A 188 -5.90 -1.11 -4.01
C GLY A 188 -5.24 -1.94 -2.92
N THR A 189 -5.48 -3.26 -2.95
CA THR A 189 -4.84 -4.21 -2.04
C THR A 189 -3.79 -5.06 -2.75
N ILE A 190 -2.55 -4.96 -2.27
CA ILE A 190 -1.46 -5.89 -2.54
C ILE A 190 -0.62 -6.03 -1.26
N ALA A 191 -0.40 -7.25 -0.79
CA ALA A 191 0.16 -7.53 0.51
C ALA A 191 1.17 -8.66 0.49
N VAL A 192 2.11 -8.63 1.44
CA VAL A 192 2.83 -9.82 1.92
C VAL A 192 2.25 -10.30 3.24
N GLY A 193 2.73 -11.43 3.75
CA GLY A 193 2.30 -12.01 5.02
C GLY A 193 2.29 -10.98 6.15
N PRO A 194 1.20 -10.89 6.96
CA PRO A 194 1.04 -9.87 7.98
C PRO A 194 2.18 -9.84 9.01
N ASP A 195 2.48 -8.63 9.51
CA ASP A 195 3.40 -8.42 10.63
C ASP A 195 2.77 -8.99 11.92
N PRO A 196 3.36 -9.99 12.57
CA PRO A 196 2.81 -10.53 13.81
C PRO A 196 2.86 -9.53 15.00
N ASN A 197 3.62 -8.46 14.85
CA ASN A 197 3.78 -7.40 15.85
C ASN A 197 3.00 -6.13 15.49
N GLU A 198 2.07 -6.21 14.55
CA GLU A 198 1.25 -5.07 14.15
C GLU A 198 0.50 -4.51 15.35
N PRO A 199 0.63 -3.18 15.66
CA PRO A 199 -0.01 -2.59 16.82
C PRO A 199 -1.54 -2.55 16.65
N LYS A 200 -2.26 -2.76 17.75
CA LYS A 200 -3.73 -2.61 17.79
C LYS A 200 -4.10 -1.14 17.63
N GLU A 201 -5.15 -0.90 16.86
CA GLU A 201 -5.76 0.43 16.79
C GLU A 201 -6.47 0.81 18.08
N LYS A 202 -6.65 2.12 18.27
CA LYS A 202 -7.42 2.69 19.38
C LYS A 202 -8.93 2.54 19.18
N ALA A 203 -9.36 2.45 17.93
CA ALA A 203 -10.78 2.34 17.56
C ALA A 203 -10.97 1.37 16.39
N GLY A 204 -12.20 0.88 16.22
CA GLY A 204 -12.58 -0.01 15.13
C GLY A 204 -12.60 -1.50 15.52
N PRO A 205 -12.93 -2.39 14.55
CA PRO A 205 -12.93 -3.83 14.77
C PRO A 205 -11.50 -4.35 14.98
N PRO A 206 -11.32 -5.49 15.67
CA PRO A 206 -10.00 -6.08 15.87
C PRO A 206 -9.24 -6.28 14.54
N ILE A 207 -7.92 -6.03 14.55
CA ILE A 207 -7.03 -6.28 13.41
C ILE A 207 -7.00 -7.77 13.09
N HIS A 208 -6.86 -8.59 14.14
CA HIS A 208 -6.81 -10.03 14.03
C HIS A 208 -8.09 -10.65 14.60
N ASP A 209 -8.60 -11.67 13.92
CA ASP A 209 -9.65 -12.49 14.48
C ASP A 209 -9.12 -13.54 15.46
N ALA A 210 -10.03 -14.31 16.07
CA ALA A 210 -9.65 -15.39 17.00
C ALA A 210 -8.81 -16.52 16.37
N LYS A 211 -8.74 -16.58 15.04
CA LYS A 211 -7.92 -17.53 14.28
C LYS A 211 -6.56 -16.98 13.88
N GLY A 212 -6.26 -15.72 14.21
CA GLY A 212 -5.01 -15.05 13.83
C GLY A 212 -4.98 -14.52 12.39
N ARG A 213 -6.14 -14.48 11.69
CA ARG A 213 -6.23 -13.85 10.38
C ARG A 213 -6.23 -12.33 10.53
N THR A 214 -5.60 -11.63 9.59
CA THR A 214 -5.52 -10.17 9.59
C THR A 214 -6.57 -9.58 8.66
N SER A 215 -7.33 -8.60 9.14
CA SER A 215 -8.34 -7.89 8.34
C SER A 215 -7.71 -7.14 7.17
N THR A 216 -8.33 -7.23 5.98
CA THR A 216 -7.89 -6.48 4.79
C THR A 216 -8.29 -5.00 4.80
N LEU A 217 -9.02 -4.53 5.83
CA LEU A 217 -9.50 -3.14 5.90
C LEU A 217 -8.39 -2.09 6.02
N ARG A 218 -7.19 -2.49 6.43
CA ARG A 218 -6.16 -1.54 6.85
C ARG A 218 -4.88 -1.70 6.05
N PRO A 219 -4.27 -0.60 5.64
CA PRO A 219 -2.86 -0.62 5.21
C PRO A 219 -1.94 -0.71 6.42
N TRP A 220 -0.81 -1.39 6.23
CA TRP A 220 0.29 -1.42 7.18
C TRP A 220 1.64 -1.67 6.48
N LYS A 221 2.66 -1.98 7.25
CA LYS A 221 4.01 -2.27 6.75
C LYS A 221 4.06 -3.42 5.74
N ASN A 222 3.18 -4.40 5.86
CA ASN A 222 3.05 -5.50 4.89
C ASN A 222 2.27 -5.13 3.61
N GLY A 223 1.94 -3.88 3.39
CA GLY A 223 1.09 -3.42 2.31
C GLY A 223 -0.38 -3.46 2.69
N SER A 224 -1.13 -4.41 2.15
CA SER A 224 -2.59 -4.56 2.28
C SER A 224 -3.36 -3.44 1.56
N ASN A 225 -4.34 -2.82 2.18
CA ASN A 225 -5.24 -1.82 1.59
C ASN A 225 -4.60 -0.42 1.50
N MET A 226 -3.60 -0.27 0.64
CA MET A 226 -2.79 0.96 0.55
C MET A 226 -3.44 2.06 -0.29
N ASP A 227 -4.20 1.69 -1.30
CA ASP A 227 -4.92 2.58 -2.22
C ASP A 227 -4.04 3.66 -2.86
N VAL A 228 -2.85 3.26 -3.27
CA VAL A 228 -1.88 4.14 -3.91
C VAL A 228 -2.03 4.04 -5.43
N ASN A 229 -2.67 5.03 -6.02
CA ASN A 229 -3.04 5.03 -7.43
C ASN A 229 -1.87 5.17 -8.42
N GLU A 230 -0.66 5.31 -7.93
CA GLU A 230 0.59 5.22 -8.70
C GLU A 230 1.07 3.77 -8.92
N LEU A 231 0.48 2.76 -8.25
CA LEU A 231 0.84 1.34 -8.43
C LEU A 231 0.24 0.74 -9.72
N GLN A 232 0.38 1.45 -10.82
CA GLN A 232 -0.10 1.06 -12.15
C GLN A 232 0.88 0.10 -12.85
N GLU A 233 0.51 -0.36 -14.02
CA GLU A 233 1.41 -1.11 -14.92
C GLU A 233 2.73 -0.37 -15.13
N GLY A 234 3.85 -1.09 -15.00
CA GLY A 234 5.21 -0.53 -15.07
C GLY A 234 5.78 0.00 -13.76
N SER A 235 5.00 0.00 -12.67
CA SER A 235 5.50 0.32 -11.33
C SER A 235 6.14 -0.88 -10.63
N THR A 236 6.92 -0.60 -9.60
CA THR A 236 7.52 -1.60 -8.71
C THR A 236 7.19 -1.23 -7.27
N LEU A 237 6.65 -2.18 -6.52
CA LEU A 237 6.35 -2.07 -5.09
C LEU A 237 7.40 -2.86 -4.29
N TYR A 238 7.82 -2.33 -3.15
CA TYR A 238 8.73 -2.95 -2.19
C TYR A 238 8.03 -3.07 -0.85
N LEU A 239 7.95 -4.28 -0.31
CA LEU A 239 7.33 -4.57 0.98
C LEU A 239 8.31 -5.32 1.90
N PRO A 240 8.40 -4.95 3.20
CA PRO A 240 9.18 -5.73 4.15
C PRO A 240 8.53 -7.10 4.38
N VAL A 241 9.32 -8.17 4.39
CA VAL A 241 8.86 -9.54 4.61
C VAL A 241 8.83 -9.85 6.10
N PHE A 242 7.69 -10.27 6.61
CA PHE A 242 7.50 -10.65 8.02
C PHE A 242 7.36 -12.16 8.23
N GLN A 243 7.04 -12.88 7.17
CA GLN A 243 6.78 -14.32 7.24
C GLN A 243 7.52 -15.08 6.15
N LYS A 244 7.93 -16.31 6.48
CA LYS A 244 8.59 -17.20 5.54
C LYS A 244 7.77 -17.38 4.27
N GLY A 245 8.43 -17.27 3.13
CA GLY A 245 7.78 -17.36 1.82
C GLY A 245 7.10 -16.07 1.37
N GLY A 246 7.17 -14.99 2.15
CA GLY A 246 6.54 -13.70 1.82
C GLY A 246 5.02 -13.74 1.81
N LEU A 247 4.38 -14.77 1.26
CA LEU A 247 2.92 -14.97 1.21
C LEU A 247 2.19 -13.79 0.54
N ILE A 248 2.25 -13.71 -0.80
CA ILE A 248 1.65 -12.58 -1.52
C ILE A 248 0.15 -12.78 -1.74
N TRP A 249 -0.66 -11.72 -1.53
CA TRP A 249 -2.05 -11.58 -1.97
C TRP A 249 -2.21 -10.32 -2.80
N THR A 250 -3.16 -10.34 -3.73
CA THR A 250 -3.63 -9.13 -4.43
C THR A 250 -5.12 -9.23 -4.73
N GLY A 251 -5.77 -8.09 -4.74
CA GLY A 251 -7.19 -7.96 -5.02
C GLY A 251 -7.63 -6.52 -4.89
N ASP A 252 -8.93 -6.31 -4.56
CA ASP A 252 -9.40 -4.94 -4.40
C ASP A 252 -9.00 -4.08 -5.59
N SER A 253 -9.52 -4.47 -6.74
CA SER A 253 -9.05 -3.97 -8.02
C SER A 253 -9.72 -2.65 -8.36
N HIS A 254 -8.97 -1.59 -8.37
CA HIS A 254 -9.44 -0.26 -8.72
C HIS A 254 -9.21 0.03 -10.21
N CYS A 255 -10.22 0.53 -10.88
CA CYS A 255 -10.10 0.99 -12.26
C CYS A 255 -9.85 2.50 -12.36
N LEU A 256 -10.20 3.23 -11.31
CA LEU A 256 -9.90 4.66 -11.12
C LEU A 256 -10.15 5.04 -9.67
N GLN A 257 -9.26 5.81 -9.08
CA GLN A 257 -9.44 6.44 -7.76
C GLN A 257 -8.86 7.84 -7.75
N GLY A 258 -9.60 8.77 -7.18
CA GLY A 258 -9.07 10.07 -6.76
C GLY A 258 -8.33 9.94 -5.43
N ASN A 259 -7.20 10.64 -5.28
CA ASN A 259 -6.49 10.71 -4.01
C ASN A 259 -7.41 11.17 -2.88
N GLY A 260 -7.42 10.40 -1.78
CA GLY A 260 -8.30 10.56 -0.64
C GLY A 260 -9.41 9.51 -0.53
N GLU A 261 -9.87 8.91 -1.63
CA GLU A 261 -10.94 7.88 -1.67
C GLU A 261 -12.18 8.24 -0.84
N VAL A 262 -12.57 9.49 -0.90
CA VAL A 262 -13.34 10.20 0.12
C VAL A 262 -14.73 9.63 0.44
N ASN A 263 -15.38 8.90 -0.49
CA ASN A 263 -16.73 8.36 -0.25
C ASN A 263 -16.74 6.92 0.27
N LEU A 264 -15.62 6.23 0.34
CA LEU A 264 -15.41 4.86 0.83
C LEU A 264 -14.88 3.89 -0.25
N THR A 265 -15.19 4.09 -1.52
CA THR A 265 -14.76 3.19 -2.59
C THR A 265 -14.16 3.96 -3.74
N ALA A 266 -13.28 3.30 -4.47
CA ALA A 266 -12.83 3.71 -5.80
C ALA A 266 -13.92 3.44 -6.86
N LEU A 267 -13.58 3.49 -8.13
CA LEU A 267 -14.29 2.77 -9.18
C LEU A 267 -13.82 1.31 -9.12
N GLU A 268 -14.52 0.55 -8.30
CA GLU A 268 -14.27 -0.86 -8.02
C GLU A 268 -14.50 -1.71 -9.25
N CYS A 269 -13.57 -2.58 -9.56
CA CYS A 269 -13.70 -3.51 -10.68
C CYS A 269 -13.06 -4.87 -10.35
N SER A 270 -12.73 -5.64 -11.35
CA SER A 270 -11.89 -6.83 -11.24
C SER A 270 -11.04 -6.98 -12.48
N TYR A 271 -9.97 -7.74 -12.34
CA TYR A 271 -9.04 -7.96 -13.44
C TYR A 271 -9.20 -9.35 -14.04
N LYS A 272 -9.13 -9.42 -15.37
CA LYS A 272 -8.85 -10.68 -16.09
C LYS A 272 -7.43 -11.13 -15.77
N GLU A 273 -6.54 -10.15 -15.52
CA GLU A 273 -5.14 -10.38 -15.26
C GLU A 273 -4.52 -9.17 -14.55
N ILE A 274 -3.79 -9.43 -13.47
CA ILE A 274 -2.67 -8.62 -13.03
C ILE A 274 -1.42 -9.48 -13.07
N GLU A 275 -0.46 -9.15 -13.96
CA GLU A 275 0.81 -9.85 -14.05
C GLU A 275 1.82 -9.20 -13.13
N ILE A 276 2.33 -9.98 -12.19
CA ILE A 276 3.39 -9.57 -11.26
C ILE A 276 4.63 -10.43 -11.39
N GLN A 277 5.77 -9.86 -11.02
CA GLN A 277 7.05 -10.57 -10.88
C GLN A 277 7.60 -10.32 -9.48
N PRO A 278 7.47 -11.26 -8.53
CA PRO A 278 8.08 -11.14 -7.23
C PRO A 278 9.58 -11.44 -7.27
N ILE A 279 10.38 -10.62 -6.61
CA ILE A 279 11.83 -10.78 -6.46
C ILE A 279 12.19 -10.63 -4.99
N VAL A 280 12.86 -11.63 -4.43
CA VAL A 280 13.36 -11.57 -3.06
C VAL A 280 14.66 -10.76 -3.02
N ARG A 281 14.69 -9.67 -2.29
CA ARG A 281 15.81 -8.76 -2.12
C ARG A 281 16.47 -8.98 -0.76
N LYS A 282 17.53 -9.78 -0.75
CA LYS A 282 18.37 -10.01 0.44
C LYS A 282 19.30 -8.85 0.77
N ASP A 283 19.55 -8.00 -0.22
CA ASP A 283 20.45 -6.84 -0.18
C ASP A 283 19.75 -5.55 0.22
N LEU A 284 18.43 -5.59 0.42
CA LEU A 284 17.60 -4.44 0.71
C LEU A 284 16.74 -4.69 1.94
N HIS A 285 16.84 -3.80 2.94
CA HIS A 285 16.03 -3.84 4.15
C HIS A 285 15.27 -2.53 4.28
N ILE A 286 13.95 -2.63 4.42
CA ILE A 286 13.05 -1.47 4.56
C ILE A 286 12.09 -1.70 5.71
N ASP A 287 11.67 -0.64 6.38
CA ASP A 287 10.72 -0.70 7.49
C ASP A 287 9.28 -0.41 7.05
N TRP A 288 9.11 0.34 5.97
CA TRP A 288 7.82 0.76 5.44
C TRP A 288 7.73 0.51 3.93
N PRO A 289 6.51 0.33 3.41
CA PRO A 289 6.30 0.20 1.98
C PRO A 289 6.84 1.40 1.21
N ARG A 290 7.45 1.12 0.09
CA ARG A 290 7.85 2.12 -0.89
C ARG A 290 7.64 1.58 -2.30
N ALA A 291 7.56 2.47 -3.26
CA ALA A 291 7.41 2.10 -4.64
C ALA A 291 8.28 2.98 -5.55
N GLU A 292 8.33 2.59 -6.80
CA GLU A 292 8.89 3.43 -7.84
C GLU A 292 8.11 3.26 -9.16
N THR A 293 8.08 4.34 -9.90
CA THR A 293 7.69 4.38 -11.30
C THR A 293 8.91 4.76 -12.14
N SER A 294 8.75 4.83 -13.46
CA SER A 294 9.80 5.39 -14.32
C SER A 294 10.17 6.83 -13.95
N ALA A 295 9.24 7.61 -13.36
CA ALA A 295 9.39 9.03 -13.09
C ALA A 295 9.67 9.37 -11.61
N HIS A 296 9.23 8.56 -10.65
CA HIS A 296 9.27 8.89 -9.23
C HIS A 296 9.74 7.74 -8.35
N TRP A 297 10.36 8.06 -7.22
CA TRP A 297 10.39 7.23 -6.02
C TRP A 297 9.24 7.63 -5.12
N ILE A 298 8.61 6.66 -4.46
CA ILE A 298 7.38 6.82 -3.67
C ILE A 298 7.56 6.18 -2.31
N PHE A 299 7.26 6.92 -1.24
CA PHE A 299 7.40 6.48 0.15
C PHE A 299 6.08 6.60 0.86
N MET A 300 5.67 5.55 1.56
CA MET A 300 4.32 5.43 2.14
C MET A 300 4.37 5.53 3.66
N GLY A 301 3.31 6.06 4.24
CA GLY A 301 3.08 6.10 5.67
C GLY A 301 1.61 5.88 5.98
N PHE A 302 1.34 5.07 7.00
CA PHE A 302 -0.02 4.68 7.40
C PHE A 302 -0.19 4.84 8.91
N ASP A 303 -1.24 5.54 9.34
CA ASP A 303 -1.58 5.73 10.75
C ASP A 303 -3.07 6.11 10.90
N GLU A 304 -3.65 5.91 12.09
CA GLU A 304 -4.98 6.41 12.40
C GLU A 304 -5.05 7.94 12.34
N ASP A 305 -3.95 8.62 12.65
CA ASP A 305 -3.77 10.06 12.51
C ASP A 305 -3.08 10.40 11.18
N LEU A 306 -3.73 11.25 10.36
CA LEU A 306 -3.20 11.66 9.06
C LEU A 306 -1.85 12.39 9.16
N GLY A 307 -1.66 13.17 10.24
CA GLY A 307 -0.40 13.88 10.50
C GLY A 307 0.75 12.92 10.81
N GLU A 308 0.48 11.85 11.56
CA GLU A 308 1.47 10.80 11.82
C GLU A 308 1.76 9.98 10.54
N ALA A 309 0.75 9.64 9.75
CA ALA A 309 0.96 9.02 8.43
C ALA A 309 1.88 9.87 7.53
N MET A 310 1.64 11.19 7.48
CA MET A 310 2.50 12.15 6.76
C MET A 310 3.93 12.13 7.30
N LYS A 311 4.11 12.16 8.64
CA LYS A 311 5.46 12.13 9.26
C LYS A 311 6.23 10.85 8.92
N ILE A 312 5.52 9.70 8.85
CA ILE A 312 6.13 8.43 8.45
C ILE A 312 6.61 8.53 7.00
N ALA A 313 5.75 8.91 6.07
CA ALA A 313 6.10 9.03 4.65
C ALA A 313 7.26 9.99 4.40
N VAL A 314 7.24 11.17 5.05
CA VAL A 314 8.34 12.15 4.94
C VAL A 314 9.64 11.62 5.55
N ARG A 315 9.57 10.93 6.70
CA ARG A 315 10.77 10.35 7.34
C ARG A 315 11.43 9.31 6.44
N GLU A 316 10.64 8.43 5.81
CA GLU A 316 11.14 7.44 4.87
C GLU A 316 11.75 8.09 3.63
N THR A 317 11.14 9.15 3.11
CA THR A 317 11.68 9.97 2.02
C THR A 317 13.05 10.55 2.38
N VAL A 318 13.14 11.22 3.54
CA VAL A 318 14.39 11.83 4.02
C VAL A 318 15.49 10.80 4.24
N ASN A 319 15.16 9.66 4.86
CA ASN A 319 16.10 8.56 5.07
C ASN A 319 16.64 8.02 3.75
N PHE A 320 15.78 7.80 2.76
CA PHE A 320 16.19 7.33 1.44
C PHE A 320 17.11 8.32 0.74
N LEU A 321 16.75 9.61 0.72
CA LEU A 321 17.56 10.65 0.06
C LEU A 321 18.94 10.81 0.72
N ALA A 322 18.99 10.79 2.05
CA ALA A 322 20.26 10.89 2.79
C ALA A 322 21.17 9.65 2.60
N GLN A 323 20.62 8.52 2.17
CA GLN A 323 21.38 7.30 1.87
C GLN A 323 21.81 7.20 0.40
N GLN A 324 21.43 8.16 -0.46
CA GLN A 324 21.80 8.13 -1.87
C GLN A 324 23.32 8.33 -2.04
N SER A 325 23.99 7.35 -2.65
CA SER A 325 25.43 7.41 -2.94
C SER A 325 25.76 8.26 -4.17
N THR A 326 24.79 8.44 -5.08
CA THR A 326 25.00 9.16 -6.35
C THR A 326 25.18 10.66 -6.14
N VAL A 327 24.37 11.24 -5.23
CA VAL A 327 24.44 12.64 -4.81
C VAL A 327 24.36 12.64 -3.28
N PRO A 328 25.51 12.49 -2.59
CA PRO A 328 25.54 12.50 -1.14
C PRO A 328 24.95 13.79 -0.56
N MET A 329 24.08 13.68 0.43
CA MET A 329 23.50 14.82 1.13
C MET A 329 23.28 14.51 2.61
N SER A 330 23.27 15.54 3.45
CA SER A 330 22.92 15.40 4.86
C SER A 330 21.42 15.16 5.03
N ARG A 331 21.00 14.76 6.24
CA ARG A 331 19.57 14.60 6.53
C ARG A 331 18.83 15.95 6.45
N GLU A 332 19.46 17.04 6.82
CA GLU A 332 18.92 18.39 6.74
C GLU A 332 18.74 18.82 5.28
N GLU A 333 19.70 18.54 4.42
CA GLU A 333 19.58 18.77 2.97
C GLU A 333 18.51 17.91 2.35
N ALA A 334 18.40 16.62 2.70
CA ALA A 334 17.37 15.71 2.26
C ALA A 334 15.96 16.20 2.70
N TYR A 335 15.85 16.71 3.93
CA TYR A 335 14.59 17.27 4.43
C TYR A 335 14.22 18.57 3.69
N SER A 336 15.16 19.44 3.44
CA SER A 336 14.97 20.66 2.65
C SER A 336 14.57 20.33 1.22
N LEU A 337 15.24 19.36 0.58
CA LEU A 337 14.89 18.90 -0.77
C LEU A 337 13.49 18.31 -0.81
N THR A 338 13.12 17.48 0.17
CA THR A 338 11.77 16.91 0.28
C THR A 338 10.71 18.03 0.35
N SER A 339 10.97 19.09 1.11
CA SER A 339 10.06 20.24 1.23
C SER A 339 9.89 21.02 -0.08
N MET A 340 10.90 21.06 -0.93
CA MET A 340 10.89 21.83 -2.18
C MET A 340 10.29 21.07 -3.37
N VAL A 341 10.49 19.74 -3.43
CA VAL A 341 10.14 18.94 -4.61
C VAL A 341 9.24 17.74 -4.31
N GLY A 342 9.04 17.41 -3.04
CA GLY A 342 8.21 16.30 -2.62
C GLY A 342 6.73 16.56 -2.87
N ASP A 343 6.07 15.71 -3.66
CA ASP A 343 4.61 15.72 -3.84
C ASP A 343 4.01 14.67 -2.90
N CYS A 344 3.60 15.11 -1.72
CA CYS A 344 2.98 14.26 -0.70
C CYS A 344 1.47 14.32 -0.79
N ARG A 345 0.84 13.19 -1.06
CA ARG A 345 -0.60 13.05 -1.30
C ARG A 345 -1.24 12.15 -0.26
N VAL A 346 -2.52 12.37 -0.02
CA VAL A 346 -3.35 11.46 0.78
C VAL A 346 -3.87 10.36 -0.12
N SER A 347 -3.46 9.12 0.10
CA SER A 347 -3.92 7.98 -0.70
C SER A 347 -5.41 7.71 -0.45
N GLN A 348 -5.77 7.53 0.83
CA GLN A 348 -7.14 7.33 1.30
C GLN A 348 -7.29 7.84 2.75
N VAL A 349 -8.54 8.12 3.17
CA VAL A 349 -8.90 8.58 4.53
C VAL A 349 -10.01 7.76 5.17
N VAL A 350 -10.38 6.61 4.60
CA VAL A 350 -11.61 5.87 4.92
C VAL A 350 -11.36 4.49 5.55
N ASP A 351 -10.13 3.99 5.59
CA ASP A 351 -9.79 2.62 5.97
C ASP A 351 -9.24 2.48 7.40
N ILE A 352 -9.76 3.27 8.33
CA ILE A 352 -9.33 3.33 9.73
C ILE A 352 -7.93 3.94 9.85
N ARG A 353 -6.88 3.32 9.30
CA ARG A 353 -5.58 3.97 9.07
C ARG A 353 -5.60 4.72 7.75
N LYS A 354 -5.30 6.00 7.82
CA LYS A 354 -5.17 6.88 6.65
C LYS A 354 -3.83 6.61 5.97
N GLY A 355 -3.81 6.75 4.65
CA GLY A 355 -2.61 6.57 3.84
C GLY A 355 -2.07 7.90 3.31
N VAL A 356 -0.76 8.07 3.39
CA VAL A 356 -0.02 9.15 2.72
C VAL A 356 1.11 8.52 1.92
N HIS A 357 1.33 9.03 0.71
CA HIS A 357 2.51 8.70 -0.08
C HIS A 357 3.20 9.98 -0.57
N CYS A 358 4.53 10.05 -0.40
CA CYS A 358 5.36 11.15 -0.88
C CYS A 358 6.17 10.71 -2.09
N MET A 359 6.12 11.49 -3.16
CA MET A 359 6.80 11.22 -4.42
C MET A 359 7.96 12.19 -4.63
N ILE A 360 9.11 11.64 -5.01
CA ILE A 360 10.30 12.42 -5.40
C ILE A 360 10.60 12.18 -6.87
N PRO A 361 10.67 13.23 -7.71
CA PRO A 361 10.92 13.07 -9.13
C PRO A 361 12.37 12.61 -9.37
N LYS A 362 12.54 11.53 -10.15
CA LYS A 362 13.86 10.99 -10.51
C LYS A 362 14.63 11.95 -11.43
N SER A 363 13.92 12.78 -12.19
CA SER A 363 14.50 13.71 -13.17
C SER A 363 15.35 14.82 -12.60
N ILE A 364 15.25 15.10 -11.29
CA ILE A 364 16.09 16.11 -10.64
C ILE A 364 17.50 15.60 -10.30
N PHE A 365 17.71 14.29 -10.40
CA PHE A 365 19.02 13.68 -10.15
C PHE A 365 19.78 13.48 -11.47
N PRO A 366 21.11 13.60 -11.45
CA PRO A 366 21.90 13.35 -12.66
C PRO A 366 21.67 11.93 -13.16
N ASN A 367 21.51 11.78 -14.47
CA ASN A 367 21.45 10.46 -15.10
C ASN A 367 22.76 9.70 -14.84
N LYS A 368 22.64 8.44 -14.45
CA LYS A 368 23.80 7.52 -14.32
C LYS A 368 24.26 7.02 -15.67
#